data_81fb97270d3b9ac8c7c998ee7d022480
#
_entry.id   81fb97270d3b9ac8c7c998ee7d022480
#
_cell.length_a   1.000
_cell.length_b   1.000
_cell.length_c   1.000
_cell.angle_alpha   90.00
_cell.angle_beta   90.00
_cell.angle_gamma   90.00
#
_symmetry.space_group_name_H-M   'P 1'
#
loop_
_entity.id
_entity.type
_entity.pdbx_description
1 polymer ?
#
loop_
_entity_poly.entity_id
_entity_poly.type
_entity_poly.pdbx_seq_one_letter_code
_entity_poly.pdbx_strand_id
1 'polypeptide(L)'
;MNQYLPMIIISILMGTIARINLLKVDYRQYPSYPKGYISHFTFGIIAAALGAVAVPAIIEKDFQAITFLSIAATQFREVRNMERESLANLEDTELVPRGKAYIEDIAKAFESRNYIAMLTAIISSLSIQLYLFFIEDQAAFFIQWIVGIVSGIICIVILARFTRGKVIEDIADVVPAKIYFKGPLLCIENITIMNVGFEDSKKILLEKGMAILIKPKDDNAMATLANIGLRQAIQHNAATQLGIRKDVDEPDFTPLARRSSEDGSVGLFIVAMEPDMKYFIEVVKRVPVLESSQRKPLESHAERKAAD
;
A
#
# COMPACT_ATOMS: atom_id res chain seq x y z
N MET A 1 -19.97 -25.41 -22.49
CA MET A 1 -19.05 -24.26 -22.49
C MET A 1 -19.55 -23.06 -23.28
N ASN A 2 -20.09 -23.23 -24.49
CA ASN A 2 -20.55 -22.08 -25.29
C ASN A 2 -21.65 -21.24 -24.63
N GLN A 3 -22.53 -21.84 -23.83
CA GLN A 3 -23.60 -21.13 -23.13
C GLN A 3 -23.10 -20.17 -22.01
N TYR A 4 -21.92 -20.45 -21.42
CA TYR A 4 -21.33 -19.61 -20.38
C TYR A 4 -20.36 -18.56 -20.92
N LEU A 5 -20.05 -18.59 -22.22
CA LEU A 5 -19.03 -17.72 -22.83
C LEU A 5 -19.28 -16.23 -22.59
N PRO A 6 -20.53 -15.71 -22.77
CA PRO A 6 -20.81 -14.31 -22.49
C PRO A 6 -20.58 -13.92 -21.03
N MET A 7 -21.03 -14.77 -20.09
CA MET A 7 -20.84 -14.58 -18.66
C MET A 7 -19.35 -14.53 -18.30
N ILE A 8 -18.55 -15.47 -18.82
CA ILE A 8 -17.11 -15.54 -18.57
C ILE A 8 -16.40 -14.28 -19.10
N ILE A 9 -16.73 -13.85 -20.35
CA ILE A 9 -16.11 -12.66 -20.96
C ILE A 9 -16.37 -11.41 -20.12
N ILE A 10 -17.64 -11.17 -19.73
CA ILE A 10 -18.00 -9.99 -18.94
C ILE A 10 -17.32 -10.02 -17.58
N SER A 11 -17.31 -11.17 -16.93
CA SER A 11 -16.72 -11.32 -15.61
C SER A 11 -15.19 -11.11 -15.63
N ILE A 12 -14.49 -11.59 -16.68
CA ILE A 12 -13.08 -11.28 -16.89
C ILE A 12 -12.88 -9.79 -17.08
N LEU A 13 -13.69 -9.15 -17.91
CA LEU A 13 -13.61 -7.71 -18.15
C LEU A 13 -13.79 -6.91 -16.85
N MET A 14 -14.79 -7.26 -16.04
CA MET A 14 -15.04 -6.57 -14.77
C MET A 14 -13.92 -6.78 -13.76
N GLY A 15 -13.41 -7.99 -13.61
CA GLY A 15 -12.25 -8.26 -12.74
C GLY A 15 -10.99 -7.54 -13.23
N THR A 16 -10.76 -7.48 -14.53
CA THR A 16 -9.64 -6.75 -15.13
C THR A 16 -9.77 -5.24 -14.88
N ILE A 17 -10.96 -4.67 -15.04
CA ILE A 17 -11.23 -3.25 -14.74
C ILE A 17 -10.98 -2.97 -13.25
N ALA A 18 -11.38 -3.87 -12.35
CA ALA A 18 -11.08 -3.74 -10.92
C ALA A 18 -9.56 -3.64 -10.69
N ARG A 19 -8.75 -4.47 -11.36
CA ARG A 19 -7.29 -4.44 -11.25
C ARG A 19 -6.69 -3.16 -11.83
N ILE A 20 -7.17 -2.69 -12.98
CA ILE A 20 -6.69 -1.45 -13.63
C ILE A 20 -6.90 -0.24 -12.71
N ASN A 21 -8.04 -0.15 -12.03
CA ASN A 21 -8.30 0.95 -11.09
C ASN A 21 -7.30 0.99 -9.92
N LEU A 22 -6.72 -0.15 -9.55
CA LEU A 22 -5.74 -0.26 -8.47
C LEU A 22 -4.30 -0.07 -8.94
N LEU A 23 -4.02 -0.09 -10.25
CA LEU A 23 -2.67 0.10 -10.79
C LEU A 23 -2.05 1.47 -10.45
N LYS A 24 -2.86 2.51 -10.25
CA LYS A 24 -2.38 3.83 -9.82
C LYS A 24 -1.67 3.79 -8.46
N VAL A 25 -2.05 2.86 -7.60
CA VAL A 25 -1.42 2.67 -6.29
C VAL A 25 -0.11 1.90 -6.46
N ASP A 26 -0.08 0.88 -7.34
CA ASP A 26 1.14 0.13 -7.66
C ASP A 26 2.22 1.06 -8.22
N TYR A 27 1.85 1.99 -9.09
CA TYR A 27 2.77 2.95 -9.70
C TYR A 27 3.54 3.79 -8.66
N ARG A 28 2.94 4.10 -7.53
CA ARG A 28 3.62 4.82 -6.44
C ARG A 28 4.69 3.97 -5.75
N GLN A 29 4.50 2.66 -5.73
CA GLN A 29 5.41 1.71 -5.09
C GLN A 29 6.52 1.26 -6.04
N TYR A 30 6.27 1.30 -7.36
CA TYR A 30 7.19 0.87 -8.43
C TYR A 30 7.29 1.92 -9.56
N PRO A 31 7.76 3.13 -9.30
CA PRO A 31 7.63 4.25 -10.25
C PRO A 31 8.40 4.07 -11.56
N SER A 32 9.34 3.13 -11.65
CA SER A 32 10.30 3.09 -12.75
C SER A 32 10.30 1.80 -13.59
N TYR A 33 9.35 0.89 -13.38
CA TYR A 33 9.40 -0.44 -14.02
C TYR A 33 8.24 -0.72 -14.98
N PRO A 34 8.40 -0.46 -16.30
CA PRO A 34 7.41 -0.89 -17.29
C PRO A 34 7.14 -2.39 -17.26
N LYS A 35 8.17 -3.21 -16.98
CA LYS A 35 8.05 -4.67 -16.87
C LYS A 35 7.21 -5.09 -15.65
N GLY A 36 7.38 -4.44 -14.50
CA GLY A 36 6.55 -4.65 -13.32
C GLY A 36 5.07 -4.37 -13.61
N TYR A 37 4.79 -3.31 -14.35
CA TYR A 37 3.43 -2.95 -14.73
C TYR A 37 2.73 -4.03 -15.57
N ILE A 38 3.45 -4.59 -16.57
CA ILE A 38 2.94 -5.68 -17.40
C ILE A 38 2.67 -6.92 -16.54
N SER A 39 3.58 -7.29 -15.64
CA SER A 39 3.39 -8.43 -14.72
C SER A 39 2.16 -8.25 -13.85
N HIS A 40 1.99 -7.09 -13.21
CA HIS A 40 0.85 -6.78 -12.36
C HIS A 40 -0.48 -6.83 -13.12
N PHE A 41 -0.50 -6.35 -14.36
CA PHE A 41 -1.67 -6.41 -15.23
C PHE A 41 -2.00 -7.86 -15.63
N THR A 42 -0.99 -8.63 -16.05
CA THR A 42 -1.15 -10.03 -16.44
C THR A 42 -1.68 -10.89 -15.30
N PHE A 43 -1.12 -10.76 -14.10
CA PHE A 43 -1.63 -11.47 -12.91
C PHE A 43 -3.06 -11.07 -12.56
N GLY A 44 -3.42 -9.82 -12.78
CA GLY A 44 -4.81 -9.36 -12.61
C GLY A 44 -5.79 -10.01 -13.57
N ILE A 45 -5.40 -10.16 -14.85
CA ILE A 45 -6.22 -10.87 -15.86
C ILE A 45 -6.35 -12.34 -15.50
N ILE A 46 -5.26 -13.00 -15.11
CA ILE A 46 -5.28 -14.41 -14.69
C ILE A 46 -6.22 -14.59 -13.50
N ALA A 47 -6.13 -13.72 -12.48
CA ALA A 47 -7.01 -13.75 -11.32
C ALA A 47 -8.48 -13.57 -11.71
N ALA A 48 -8.78 -12.62 -12.61
CA ALA A 48 -10.13 -12.38 -13.12
C ALA A 48 -10.65 -13.61 -13.91
N ALA A 49 -9.82 -14.24 -14.73
CA ALA A 49 -10.18 -15.44 -15.49
C ALA A 49 -10.51 -16.61 -14.56
N LEU A 50 -9.68 -16.86 -13.53
CA LEU A 50 -9.97 -17.89 -12.51
C LEU A 50 -11.30 -17.63 -11.82
N GLY A 51 -11.58 -16.39 -11.42
CA GLY A 51 -12.85 -16.03 -10.80
C GLY A 51 -14.05 -16.20 -11.73
N ALA A 52 -13.92 -15.82 -13.00
CA ALA A 52 -14.99 -15.93 -13.98
C ALA A 52 -15.40 -17.38 -14.29
N VAL A 53 -14.43 -18.30 -14.31
CA VAL A 53 -14.67 -19.73 -14.61
C VAL A 53 -15.13 -20.51 -13.37
N ALA A 54 -14.93 -20.00 -12.16
CA ALA A 54 -15.25 -20.70 -10.93
C ALA A 54 -16.75 -21.04 -10.82
N VAL A 55 -17.64 -20.10 -11.14
CA VAL A 55 -19.11 -20.31 -11.04
C VAL A 55 -19.59 -21.35 -12.04
N PRO A 56 -19.28 -21.28 -13.35
CA PRO A 56 -19.61 -22.35 -14.31
C PRO A 56 -19.09 -23.74 -13.89
N ALA A 57 -17.84 -23.81 -13.43
CA ALA A 57 -17.24 -25.08 -13.01
C ALA A 57 -18.01 -25.75 -11.86
N ILE A 58 -18.47 -24.93 -10.89
CA ILE A 58 -19.28 -25.44 -9.76
C ILE A 58 -20.63 -25.93 -10.25
N ILE A 59 -21.30 -25.20 -11.15
CA ILE A 59 -22.63 -25.55 -11.66
C ILE A 59 -22.60 -26.84 -12.46
N GLU A 60 -21.61 -26.97 -13.32
CA GLU A 60 -21.41 -28.21 -14.13
C GLU A 60 -20.85 -29.38 -13.31
N LYS A 61 -20.56 -29.17 -12.01
CA LYS A 61 -19.92 -30.15 -11.14
C LYS A 61 -18.62 -30.73 -11.71
N ASP A 62 -17.89 -29.88 -12.43
CA ASP A 62 -16.59 -30.23 -13.00
C ASP A 62 -15.52 -30.23 -11.90
N PHE A 63 -15.37 -31.35 -11.21
CA PHE A 63 -14.42 -31.50 -10.12
C PHE A 63 -12.96 -31.33 -10.56
N GLN A 64 -12.63 -31.62 -11.82
CA GLN A 64 -11.28 -31.38 -12.35
C GLN A 64 -10.99 -29.88 -12.48
N ALA A 65 -11.93 -29.12 -13.05
CA ALA A 65 -11.83 -27.69 -13.14
C ALA A 65 -11.77 -27.04 -11.74
N ILE A 66 -12.62 -27.47 -10.79
CA ILE A 66 -12.62 -26.94 -9.42
C ILE A 66 -11.28 -27.20 -8.74
N THR A 67 -10.71 -28.39 -8.87
CA THR A 67 -9.40 -28.72 -8.30
C THR A 67 -8.30 -27.87 -8.91
N PHE A 68 -8.28 -27.72 -10.24
CA PHE A 68 -7.31 -26.86 -10.92
C PHE A 68 -7.42 -25.41 -10.46
N LEU A 69 -8.62 -24.84 -10.38
CA LEU A 69 -8.85 -23.48 -9.92
C LEU A 69 -8.36 -23.26 -8.47
N SER A 70 -8.61 -24.27 -7.60
CA SER A 70 -8.15 -24.22 -6.21
C SER A 70 -6.61 -24.19 -6.11
N ILE A 71 -5.93 -25.04 -6.89
CA ILE A 71 -4.46 -25.07 -6.97
C ILE A 71 -3.95 -23.74 -7.53
N ALA A 72 -4.54 -23.25 -8.63
CA ALA A 72 -4.15 -21.98 -9.24
C ALA A 72 -4.32 -20.77 -8.29
N ALA A 73 -5.38 -20.77 -7.48
CA ALA A 73 -5.60 -19.73 -6.49
C ALA A 73 -4.51 -19.72 -5.40
N THR A 74 -3.95 -20.87 -5.03
CA THR A 74 -2.85 -20.94 -4.05
C THR A 74 -1.55 -20.36 -4.59
N GLN A 75 -1.36 -20.32 -5.92
CA GLN A 75 -0.17 -19.76 -6.54
C GLN A 75 -0.03 -18.24 -6.30
N PHE A 76 -1.12 -17.52 -6.02
CA PHE A 76 -1.02 -16.11 -5.66
C PHE A 76 -0.21 -15.87 -4.39
N ARG A 77 -0.16 -16.84 -3.48
CA ARG A 77 0.70 -16.79 -2.30
C ARG A 77 2.19 -16.90 -2.68
N GLU A 78 2.52 -17.75 -3.64
CA GLU A 78 3.89 -17.85 -4.16
C GLU A 78 4.32 -16.58 -4.88
N VAL A 79 3.41 -15.98 -5.65
CA VAL A 79 3.66 -14.68 -6.31
C VAL A 79 3.96 -13.59 -5.26
N ARG A 80 3.25 -13.58 -4.12
CA ARG A 80 3.58 -12.67 -3.01
C ARG A 80 4.99 -12.91 -2.46
N ASN A 81 5.39 -14.16 -2.29
CA ASN A 81 6.72 -14.51 -1.81
C ASN A 81 7.81 -14.04 -2.78
N MET A 82 7.62 -14.29 -4.09
CA MET A 82 8.53 -13.83 -5.13
C MET A 82 8.65 -12.30 -5.16
N GLU A 83 7.53 -11.59 -5.02
CA GLU A 83 7.50 -10.13 -4.97
C GLU A 83 8.27 -9.59 -3.76
N ARG A 84 8.05 -10.19 -2.57
CA ARG A 84 8.77 -9.85 -1.36
C ARG A 84 10.27 -10.08 -1.50
N GLU A 85 10.69 -11.21 -2.07
CA GLU A 85 12.11 -11.53 -2.28
C GLU A 85 12.75 -10.59 -3.31
N SER A 86 12.04 -10.27 -4.39
CA SER A 86 12.50 -9.31 -5.39
C SER A 86 12.77 -7.93 -4.79
N LEU A 87 11.85 -7.43 -3.96
CA LEU A 87 12.03 -6.16 -3.26
C LEU A 87 13.16 -6.22 -2.22
N ALA A 88 13.25 -7.33 -1.48
CA ALA A 88 14.31 -7.51 -0.47
C ALA A 88 15.71 -7.55 -1.10
N ASN A 89 15.85 -8.16 -2.28
CA ASN A 89 17.13 -8.21 -3.01
C ASN A 89 17.54 -6.83 -3.56
N LEU A 90 16.61 -5.89 -3.71
CA LEU A 90 16.91 -4.52 -4.13
C LEU A 90 17.31 -3.60 -2.98
N GLU A 91 17.06 -4.00 -1.72
CA GLU A 91 17.33 -3.15 -0.54
C GLU A 91 18.78 -2.71 -0.44
N ASP A 92 19.72 -3.58 -0.80
CA ASP A 92 21.16 -3.30 -0.72
C ASP A 92 21.62 -2.25 -1.77
N THR A 93 20.78 -1.97 -2.75
CA THR A 93 21.03 -0.98 -3.81
C THR A 93 20.34 0.37 -3.53
N GLU A 94 19.50 0.44 -2.50
CA GLU A 94 18.76 1.64 -2.13
C GLU A 94 19.56 2.53 -1.18
N LEU A 95 19.69 3.81 -1.48
CA LEU A 95 20.37 4.78 -0.61
C LEU A 95 19.70 4.90 0.76
N VAL A 96 18.38 4.79 0.80
CA VAL A 96 17.58 4.73 2.02
C VAL A 96 16.66 3.52 1.90
N PRO A 97 16.97 2.41 2.58
CA PRO A 97 16.20 1.18 2.48
C PRO A 97 14.73 1.35 2.87
N ARG A 98 13.83 0.62 2.18
CA ARG A 98 12.39 0.56 2.51
C ARG A 98 12.15 -0.05 3.88
N GLY A 99 12.92 -1.08 4.19
CA GLY A 99 12.77 -1.91 5.38
C GLY A 99 11.77 -3.05 5.21
N LYS A 100 12.04 -4.14 5.91
CA LYS A 100 11.28 -5.40 5.80
C LYS A 100 9.76 -5.24 6.02
N ALA A 101 9.37 -4.35 6.92
CA ALA A 101 7.95 -4.11 7.21
C ALA A 101 7.21 -3.49 6.03
N TYR A 102 7.83 -2.55 5.34
CA TYR A 102 7.24 -1.92 4.16
C TYR A 102 7.22 -2.86 2.96
N ILE A 103 8.29 -3.64 2.76
CA ILE A 103 8.34 -4.68 1.71
C ILE A 103 7.22 -5.70 1.89
N GLU A 104 7.01 -6.19 3.11
CA GLU A 104 5.92 -7.13 3.40
C GLU A 104 4.54 -6.52 3.14
N ASP A 105 4.36 -5.24 3.48
CA ASP A 105 3.10 -4.52 3.23
C ASP A 105 2.83 -4.36 1.73
N ILE A 106 3.86 -4.03 0.94
CA ILE A 106 3.78 -3.94 -0.52
C ILE A 106 3.40 -5.30 -1.12
N ALA A 107 4.06 -6.37 -0.71
CA ALA A 107 3.82 -7.72 -1.22
C ALA A 107 2.40 -8.22 -0.87
N LYS A 108 1.91 -7.97 0.35
CA LYS A 108 0.53 -8.26 0.76
C LYS A 108 -0.50 -7.46 -0.03
N ALA A 109 -0.21 -6.18 -0.26
CA ALA A 109 -1.09 -5.32 -1.05
C ALA A 109 -1.19 -5.82 -2.49
N PHE A 110 -0.09 -6.31 -3.07
CA PHE A 110 -0.09 -6.92 -4.40
C PHE A 110 -0.97 -8.17 -4.47
N GLU A 111 -0.82 -9.09 -3.51
CA GLU A 111 -1.65 -10.29 -3.40
C GLU A 111 -3.15 -9.93 -3.28
N SER A 112 -3.51 -9.04 -2.36
CA SER A 112 -4.90 -8.65 -2.12
C SER A 112 -5.56 -7.98 -3.32
N ARG A 113 -4.83 -7.23 -4.13
CA ARG A 113 -5.35 -6.62 -5.37
C ARG A 113 -5.70 -7.66 -6.43
N ASN A 114 -4.96 -8.77 -6.50
CA ASN A 114 -5.31 -9.88 -7.38
C ASN A 114 -6.55 -10.61 -6.88
N TYR A 115 -6.70 -10.79 -5.57
CA TYR A 115 -7.95 -11.33 -4.99
C TYR A 115 -9.16 -10.41 -5.25
N ILE A 116 -8.99 -9.09 -5.24
CA ILE A 116 -10.07 -8.15 -5.59
C ILE A 116 -10.53 -8.37 -7.04
N ALA A 117 -9.59 -8.55 -7.98
CA ALA A 117 -9.93 -8.84 -9.37
C ALA A 117 -10.70 -10.18 -9.49
N MET A 118 -10.22 -11.21 -8.81
CA MET A 118 -10.86 -12.53 -8.78
C MET A 118 -12.27 -12.46 -8.16
N LEU A 119 -12.43 -11.84 -7.00
CA LEU A 119 -13.72 -11.69 -6.32
C LEU A 119 -14.73 -10.88 -7.15
N THR A 120 -14.28 -9.80 -7.80
CA THR A 120 -15.13 -9.02 -8.70
C THR A 120 -15.64 -9.88 -9.85
N ALA A 121 -14.78 -10.71 -10.45
CA ALA A 121 -15.16 -11.63 -11.52
C ALA A 121 -16.13 -12.70 -11.01
N ILE A 122 -15.91 -13.30 -9.83
CA ILE A 122 -16.83 -14.25 -9.20
C ILE A 122 -18.21 -13.62 -8.99
N ILE A 123 -18.28 -12.43 -8.40
CA ILE A 123 -19.55 -11.75 -8.10
C ILE A 123 -20.29 -11.40 -9.38
N SER A 124 -19.59 -10.92 -10.41
CA SER A 124 -20.19 -10.65 -11.73
C SER A 124 -20.75 -11.93 -12.34
N SER A 125 -19.98 -13.02 -12.35
CA SER A 125 -20.38 -14.35 -12.86
C SER A 125 -21.57 -14.92 -12.09
N LEU A 126 -21.51 -14.86 -10.75
CA LEU A 126 -22.61 -15.35 -9.89
C LEU A 126 -23.89 -14.56 -10.08
N SER A 127 -23.81 -13.24 -10.21
CA SER A 127 -24.99 -12.38 -10.44
C SER A 127 -25.69 -12.71 -11.76
N ILE A 128 -24.92 -12.94 -12.83
CA ILE A 128 -25.46 -13.37 -14.12
C ILE A 128 -26.12 -14.75 -13.99
N GLN A 129 -25.48 -15.68 -13.29
CA GLN A 129 -26.04 -17.01 -13.09
C GLN A 129 -27.32 -17.01 -12.28
N LEU A 130 -27.40 -16.21 -11.22
CA LEU A 130 -28.64 -16.03 -10.44
C LEU A 130 -29.75 -15.42 -11.32
N TYR A 131 -29.43 -14.43 -12.13
CA TYR A 131 -30.39 -13.89 -13.08
C TYR A 131 -30.94 -14.99 -14.01
N LEU A 132 -30.08 -15.82 -14.62
CA LEU A 132 -30.49 -16.91 -15.51
C LEU A 132 -31.30 -18.00 -14.79
N PHE A 133 -31.07 -18.19 -13.50
CA PHE A 133 -31.83 -19.19 -12.70
C PHE A 133 -33.26 -18.72 -12.38
N PHE A 134 -33.46 -17.42 -12.13
CA PHE A 134 -34.77 -16.88 -11.77
C PHE A 134 -35.62 -16.44 -12.95
N ILE A 135 -35.03 -16.18 -14.11
CA ILE A 135 -35.70 -15.67 -15.29
C ILE A 135 -35.49 -16.67 -16.42
N GLU A 136 -36.54 -17.49 -16.67
CA GLU A 136 -36.52 -18.54 -17.69
C GLU A 136 -36.39 -18.00 -19.13
N ASP A 137 -36.60 -16.72 -19.34
CA ASP A 137 -36.54 -16.11 -20.65
C ASP A 137 -35.09 -15.85 -21.06
N GLN A 138 -34.53 -16.76 -21.86
CA GLN A 138 -33.18 -16.66 -22.41
C GLN A 138 -32.99 -15.48 -23.41
N ALA A 139 -34.05 -14.69 -23.63
CA ALA A 139 -34.15 -13.76 -24.75
C ALA A 139 -33.21 -12.55 -24.66
N ALA A 140 -32.56 -12.28 -23.56
CA ALA A 140 -31.79 -11.05 -23.48
C ALA A 140 -30.31 -11.24 -23.12
N PHE A 141 -29.53 -11.73 -24.07
CA PHE A 141 -28.06 -11.63 -24.07
C PHE A 141 -27.57 -10.25 -23.55
N PHE A 142 -28.24 -9.17 -23.94
CA PHE A 142 -27.95 -7.82 -23.50
C PHE A 142 -28.21 -7.60 -22.00
N ILE A 143 -29.22 -8.24 -21.41
CA ILE A 143 -29.52 -8.08 -19.97
C ILE A 143 -28.45 -8.79 -19.11
N GLN A 144 -27.95 -9.95 -19.55
CA GLN A 144 -26.82 -10.61 -18.87
C GLN A 144 -25.62 -9.69 -18.76
N TRP A 145 -25.32 -8.93 -19.80
CA TRP A 145 -24.23 -7.94 -19.80
C TRP A 145 -24.50 -6.82 -18.80
N ILE A 146 -25.70 -6.28 -18.78
CA ILE A 146 -26.08 -5.22 -17.83
C ILE A 146 -25.93 -5.73 -16.39
N VAL A 147 -26.47 -6.91 -16.09
CA VAL A 147 -26.39 -7.51 -14.72
C VAL A 147 -24.95 -7.70 -14.30
N GLY A 148 -24.11 -8.29 -15.16
CA GLY A 148 -22.69 -8.51 -14.87
C GLY A 148 -21.90 -7.22 -14.68
N ILE A 149 -22.14 -6.21 -15.51
CA ILE A 149 -21.48 -4.90 -15.41
C ILE A 149 -21.92 -4.18 -14.13
N VAL A 150 -23.22 -4.09 -13.86
CA VAL A 150 -23.74 -3.38 -12.68
C VAL A 150 -23.24 -4.03 -11.40
N SER A 151 -23.36 -5.36 -11.27
CA SER A 151 -22.85 -6.08 -10.09
C SER A 151 -21.35 -5.95 -9.92
N GLY A 152 -20.60 -6.02 -11.02
CA GLY A 152 -19.15 -5.80 -11.02
C GLY A 152 -18.77 -4.38 -10.57
N ILE A 153 -19.45 -3.33 -11.06
CA ILE A 153 -19.21 -1.95 -10.62
C ILE A 153 -19.50 -1.79 -9.12
N ILE A 154 -20.63 -2.31 -8.65
CA ILE A 154 -20.99 -2.27 -7.22
C ILE A 154 -19.89 -2.94 -6.39
N CYS A 155 -19.45 -4.13 -6.81
CA CYS A 155 -18.36 -4.85 -6.15
C CYS A 155 -17.07 -4.03 -6.10
N ILE A 156 -16.66 -3.43 -7.22
CA ILE A 156 -15.45 -2.58 -7.29
C ILE A 156 -15.55 -1.42 -6.30
N VAL A 157 -16.69 -0.72 -6.25
CA VAL A 157 -16.89 0.42 -5.35
C VAL A 157 -16.80 -0.02 -3.88
N ILE A 158 -17.46 -1.13 -3.53
CA ILE A 158 -17.43 -1.68 -2.17
C ILE A 158 -16.01 -2.08 -1.78
N LEU A 159 -15.36 -2.91 -2.60
CA LEU A 159 -14.01 -3.42 -2.31
C LEU A 159 -12.97 -2.29 -2.27
N ALA A 160 -13.05 -1.31 -3.18
CA ALA A 160 -12.17 -0.15 -3.16
C ALA A 160 -12.29 0.66 -1.86
N ARG A 161 -13.50 0.73 -1.28
CA ARG A 161 -13.73 1.42 -0.01
C ARG A 161 -13.19 0.65 1.18
N PHE A 162 -13.31 -0.69 1.18
CA PHE A 162 -12.79 -1.55 2.26
C PHE A 162 -11.26 -1.69 2.22
N THR A 163 -10.65 -1.67 1.04
CA THR A 163 -9.20 -1.86 0.87
C THR A 163 -8.41 -0.56 0.90
N ARG A 164 -9.07 0.58 1.09
CA ARG A 164 -8.39 1.86 1.25
C ARG A 164 -7.59 1.85 2.55
N GLY A 165 -6.28 1.70 2.43
CA GLY A 165 -5.34 1.83 3.55
C GLY A 165 -5.35 3.25 4.13
N LYS A 166 -5.01 3.38 5.41
CA LYS A 166 -4.75 4.69 6.03
C LYS A 166 -3.42 5.24 5.55
N VAL A 167 -3.33 6.56 5.50
CA VAL A 167 -2.08 7.31 5.28
C VAL A 167 -1.73 8.12 6.53
N ILE A 168 -0.51 8.66 6.60
CA ILE A 168 -0.06 9.42 7.77
C ILE A 168 -1.02 10.57 8.10
N GLU A 169 -1.55 11.27 7.10
CA GLU A 169 -2.52 12.36 7.28
C GLU A 169 -3.79 11.92 8.04
N ASP A 170 -4.19 10.65 7.92
CA ASP A 170 -5.37 10.14 8.62
C ASP A 170 -5.14 10.00 10.13
N ILE A 171 -3.88 9.79 10.56
CA ILE A 171 -3.52 9.50 11.96
C ILE A 171 -2.69 10.60 12.62
N ALA A 172 -2.08 11.50 11.87
CA ALA A 172 -1.18 12.51 12.40
C ALA A 172 -1.23 13.81 11.59
N ASP A 173 -0.93 14.92 12.27
CA ASP A 173 -0.72 16.22 11.63
C ASP A 173 0.77 16.38 11.31
N VAL A 174 1.06 16.77 10.07
CA VAL A 174 2.43 17.00 9.59
C VAL A 174 2.65 18.49 9.46
N VAL A 175 3.55 19.02 10.26
CA VAL A 175 3.84 20.48 10.31
C VAL A 175 5.33 20.74 10.14
N PRO A 176 5.72 21.91 9.57
CA PRO A 176 7.12 22.30 9.53
C PRO A 176 7.68 22.49 10.94
N ALA A 177 8.95 22.18 11.14
CA ALA A 177 9.62 22.26 12.43
C ALA A 177 10.95 23.00 12.32
N LYS A 178 11.35 23.66 13.41
CA LYS A 178 12.61 24.40 13.47
C LYS A 178 13.79 23.48 13.77
N ILE A 179 14.89 23.71 13.05
CA ILE A 179 16.16 23.04 13.27
C ILE A 179 17.08 23.97 14.04
N TYR A 180 17.74 23.47 15.06
CA TYR A 180 18.78 24.20 15.78
C TYR A 180 19.79 23.26 16.42
N PHE A 181 20.92 23.83 16.84
CA PHE A 181 21.94 23.12 17.59
C PHE A 181 21.94 23.50 19.06
N LYS A 182 22.00 22.51 19.95
CA LYS A 182 22.29 22.67 21.37
C LYS A 182 23.68 22.08 21.65
N GLY A 183 24.70 22.92 21.53
CA GLY A 183 26.08 22.45 21.49
C GLY A 183 26.34 21.56 20.24
N PRO A 184 26.77 20.31 20.41
CA PRO A 184 26.96 19.40 19.29
C PRO A 184 25.67 18.68 18.84
N LEU A 185 24.55 18.85 19.57
CA LEU A 185 23.32 18.11 19.31
C LEU A 185 22.43 18.85 18.31
N LEU A 186 22.14 18.21 17.17
CA LEU A 186 21.12 18.64 16.23
C LEU A 186 19.74 18.33 16.83
N CYS A 187 18.90 19.34 16.95
CA CYS A 187 17.56 19.24 17.50
C CYS A 187 16.49 19.72 16.51
N ILE A 188 15.34 19.03 16.52
CA ILE A 188 14.09 19.45 15.89
C ILE A 188 13.11 19.72 17.02
N GLU A 189 12.74 20.99 17.25
CA GLU A 189 11.97 21.41 18.41
C GLU A 189 12.59 20.82 19.70
N ASN A 190 11.86 19.99 20.47
CA ASN A 190 12.34 19.33 21.69
C ASN A 190 13.00 17.95 21.45
N ILE A 191 13.15 17.52 20.18
CA ILE A 191 13.65 16.19 19.84
C ILE A 191 15.12 16.27 19.43
N THR A 192 16.01 15.60 20.16
CA THR A 192 17.40 15.44 19.76
C THR A 192 17.53 14.39 18.66
N ILE A 193 18.07 14.75 17.53
CA ILE A 193 18.18 13.88 16.35
C ILE A 193 19.52 13.14 16.34
N MET A 194 20.63 13.86 16.36
CA MET A 194 21.97 13.31 16.27
C MET A 194 23.01 14.22 16.90
N ASN A 195 24.20 13.68 17.12
CA ASN A 195 25.39 14.45 17.52
C ASN A 195 26.24 14.77 16.27
N VAL A 196 26.65 16.02 16.11
CA VAL A 196 27.44 16.50 14.97
C VAL A 196 28.67 17.22 15.52
N GLY A 197 29.85 16.65 15.28
CA GLY A 197 31.11 17.21 15.79
C GLY A 197 31.73 18.29 14.92
N PHE A 198 31.54 18.23 13.59
CA PHE A 198 32.17 19.15 12.64
C PHE A 198 31.34 20.40 12.40
N GLU A 199 31.97 21.59 12.51
CA GLU A 199 31.31 22.88 12.33
C GLU A 199 30.78 23.07 10.89
N ASP A 200 31.52 22.59 9.89
CA ASP A 200 31.09 22.71 8.49
C ASP A 200 29.85 21.84 8.22
N SER A 201 29.76 20.65 8.82
CA SER A 201 28.56 19.82 8.76
C SER A 201 27.38 20.52 9.43
N LYS A 202 27.58 21.17 10.59
CA LYS A 202 26.51 21.93 11.25
C LYS A 202 25.97 23.05 10.37
N LYS A 203 26.83 23.78 9.65
CA LYS A 203 26.41 24.83 8.71
C LYS A 203 25.55 24.25 7.59
N ILE A 204 26.01 23.16 6.96
CA ILE A 204 25.27 22.51 5.88
C ILE A 204 23.89 22.04 6.37
N LEU A 205 23.82 21.43 7.56
CA LEU A 205 22.56 20.94 8.12
C LEU A 205 21.59 22.08 8.47
N LEU A 206 22.08 23.26 8.90
CA LEU A 206 21.24 24.42 9.16
C LEU A 206 20.77 25.12 7.88
N GLU A 207 21.65 25.22 6.86
CA GLU A 207 21.36 25.94 5.62
C GLU A 207 20.52 25.14 4.65
N LYS A 208 20.75 23.82 4.53
CA LYS A 208 20.14 22.93 3.55
C LYS A 208 19.18 21.91 4.14
N GLY A 209 19.21 21.73 5.46
CA GLY A 209 18.34 20.79 6.15
C GLY A 209 16.90 21.25 6.18
N MET A 210 16.00 20.31 6.02
CA MET A 210 14.56 20.51 6.25
C MET A 210 14.09 19.58 7.36
N ALA A 211 13.17 20.07 8.18
CA ALA A 211 12.57 19.25 9.23
C ALA A 211 11.06 19.45 9.33
N ILE A 212 10.40 18.38 9.65
CA ILE A 212 8.98 18.36 9.97
C ILE A 212 8.73 17.63 11.27
N LEU A 213 7.62 17.94 11.90
CA LEU A 213 7.10 17.23 13.07
C LEU A 213 5.79 16.54 12.70
N ILE A 214 5.73 15.23 12.97
CA ILE A 214 4.56 14.38 12.76
C ILE A 214 3.91 14.21 14.13
N LYS A 215 2.79 14.89 14.37
CA LYS A 215 2.08 14.92 15.65
C LYS A 215 0.94 13.90 15.63
N PRO A 216 0.92 12.88 16.48
CA PRO A 216 -0.18 11.93 16.55
C PRO A 216 -1.49 12.63 16.96
N LYS A 217 -2.62 12.23 16.38
CA LYS A 217 -3.95 12.76 16.69
C LYS A 217 -4.56 12.14 17.93
N ASP A 218 -4.16 10.91 18.27
CA ASP A 218 -4.62 10.14 19.42
C ASP A 218 -3.56 9.13 19.89
N ASP A 219 -3.85 8.40 20.97
CA ASP A 219 -2.95 7.39 21.54
C ASP A 219 -2.77 6.17 20.63
N ASN A 220 -3.76 5.82 19.80
CA ASN A 220 -3.62 4.78 18.77
C ASN A 220 -2.61 5.19 17.71
N ALA A 221 -2.66 6.44 17.27
CA ALA A 221 -1.70 7.02 16.35
C ALA A 221 -0.31 7.11 16.97
N MET A 222 -0.21 7.51 18.23
CA MET A 222 1.04 7.57 18.99
C MET A 222 1.71 6.20 19.08
N ALA A 223 0.95 5.14 19.38
CA ALA A 223 1.44 3.77 19.41
C ALA A 223 1.83 3.26 18.02
N THR A 224 1.11 3.66 16.98
CA THR A 224 1.40 3.32 15.59
C THR A 224 2.70 3.99 15.10
N LEU A 225 2.89 5.29 15.36
CA LEU A 225 4.11 6.03 15.01
C LEU A 225 5.35 5.57 15.80
N ALA A 226 5.17 4.89 16.93
CA ALA A 226 6.27 4.28 17.66
C ALA A 226 6.93 3.12 16.91
N ASN A 227 6.26 2.55 15.89
CA ASN A 227 6.79 1.45 15.09
C ASN A 227 8.01 1.89 14.25
N ILE A 228 9.12 1.15 14.36
CA ILE A 228 10.37 1.48 13.66
C ILE A 228 10.20 1.30 12.15
N GLY A 229 9.52 0.24 11.70
CA GLY A 229 9.29 -0.04 10.29
C GLY A 229 8.47 1.05 9.59
N LEU A 230 7.46 1.63 10.28
CA LEU A 230 6.72 2.76 9.74
C LEU A 230 7.60 4.00 9.60
N ARG A 231 8.43 4.30 10.61
CA ARG A 231 9.36 5.43 10.53
C ARG A 231 10.39 5.25 9.41
N GLN A 232 10.87 4.03 9.19
CA GLN A 232 11.76 3.70 8.09
C GLN A 232 11.05 3.89 6.73
N ALA A 233 9.80 3.45 6.59
CA ALA A 233 9.00 3.69 5.39
C ALA A 233 8.80 5.19 5.11
N ILE A 234 8.59 6.00 6.15
CA ILE A 234 8.49 7.46 6.03
C ILE A 234 9.81 8.06 5.51
N GLN A 235 10.95 7.65 6.07
CA GLN A 235 12.27 8.10 5.65
C GLN A 235 12.55 7.73 4.18
N HIS A 236 12.27 6.49 3.80
CA HIS A 236 12.43 6.01 2.42
C HIS A 236 11.57 6.80 1.43
N ASN A 237 10.28 7.00 1.72
CA ASN A 237 9.40 7.75 0.83
C ASN A 237 9.83 9.21 0.69
N ALA A 238 10.26 9.85 1.78
CA ALA A 238 10.80 11.20 1.74
C ALA A 238 12.06 11.28 0.87
N ALA A 239 13.00 10.37 1.08
CA ALA A 239 14.25 10.30 0.32
C ALA A 239 14.04 10.05 -1.18
N THR A 240 13.14 9.13 -1.51
CA THR A 240 12.87 8.75 -2.91
C THR A 240 12.20 9.87 -3.70
N GLN A 241 11.30 10.62 -3.08
CA GLN A 241 10.54 11.65 -3.79
C GLN A 241 11.22 13.02 -3.81
N LEU A 242 11.95 13.38 -2.75
CA LEU A 242 12.68 14.65 -2.67
C LEU A 242 14.11 14.55 -3.21
N GLY A 243 14.60 13.32 -3.40
CA GLY A 243 16.02 13.06 -3.62
C GLY A 243 16.86 13.38 -2.39
N ILE A 244 17.91 12.64 -2.19
CA ILE A 244 18.92 12.95 -1.18
C ILE A 244 20.26 13.18 -1.85
N ARG A 245 21.04 14.08 -1.28
CA ARG A 245 22.39 14.32 -1.72
C ARG A 245 23.25 13.10 -1.39
N LYS A 246 24.08 12.68 -2.33
CA LYS A 246 25.04 11.60 -2.15
C LYS A 246 26.44 12.00 -2.57
N ASP A 247 27.42 11.40 -1.91
CA ASP A 247 28.80 11.43 -2.34
C ASP A 247 29.20 10.03 -2.77
N VAL A 248 29.62 9.89 -4.04
CA VAL A 248 29.90 8.63 -4.71
C VAL A 248 28.66 7.71 -4.65
N ASP A 249 28.64 6.69 -3.80
CA ASP A 249 27.58 5.70 -3.66
C ASP A 249 26.88 5.73 -2.30
N GLU A 250 27.25 6.67 -1.43
CA GLU A 250 26.64 6.82 -0.11
C GLU A 250 25.92 8.16 0.04
N PRO A 251 24.84 8.24 0.82
CA PRO A 251 24.20 9.51 1.12
C PRO A 251 25.08 10.36 2.02
N ASP A 252 25.28 11.65 1.69
CA ASP A 252 26.02 12.60 2.55
C ASP A 252 25.40 12.68 3.95
N PHE A 253 24.06 12.75 3.98
CA PHE A 253 23.29 12.81 5.20
C PHE A 253 22.05 11.92 5.05
N THR A 254 22.01 10.81 5.76
CA THR A 254 20.85 9.92 5.80
C THR A 254 19.67 10.63 6.48
N PRO A 255 18.46 10.55 5.92
CA PRO A 255 17.26 11.04 6.59
C PRO A 255 17.07 10.36 7.95
N LEU A 256 16.73 11.15 8.97
CA LEU A 256 16.60 10.65 10.33
C LEU A 256 15.21 10.93 10.88
N ALA A 257 14.57 9.90 11.43
CA ALA A 257 13.30 10.01 12.13
C ALA A 257 13.44 9.57 13.58
N ARG A 258 13.19 10.49 14.52
CA ARG A 258 13.21 10.19 15.96
C ARG A 258 11.90 10.54 16.61
N ARG A 259 11.48 9.69 17.55
CA ARG A 259 10.28 9.89 18.33
C ARG A 259 10.60 10.65 19.62
N SER A 260 9.76 11.61 19.95
CA SER A 260 9.73 12.25 21.26
C SER A 260 9.23 11.27 22.34
N SER A 261 9.85 11.29 23.51
CA SER A 261 9.40 10.52 24.67
C SER A 261 8.27 11.21 25.44
N GLU A 262 8.05 12.51 25.23
CA GLU A 262 7.08 13.31 25.95
C GLU A 262 5.67 13.17 25.36
N ASP A 263 5.53 13.45 24.06
CA ASP A 263 4.25 13.54 23.37
C ASP A 263 4.09 12.50 22.23
N GLY A 264 5.10 11.65 22.02
CA GLY A 264 5.09 10.64 20.96
C GLY A 264 5.20 11.18 19.54
N SER A 265 5.37 12.49 19.35
CA SER A 265 5.63 13.09 18.05
C SER A 265 6.90 12.55 17.41
N VAL A 266 6.96 12.51 16.09
CA VAL A 266 8.14 12.08 15.34
C VAL A 266 8.73 13.27 14.59
N GLY A 267 9.96 13.64 14.93
CA GLY A 267 10.77 14.59 14.17
C GLY A 267 11.45 13.87 13.00
N LEU A 268 11.26 14.36 11.78
CA LEU A 268 11.92 13.86 10.58
C LEU A 268 12.81 14.96 10.02
N PHE A 269 14.09 14.64 9.80
CA PHE A 269 15.11 15.49 9.22
C PHE A 269 15.60 14.92 7.89
N ILE A 270 15.81 15.80 6.89
CA ILE A 270 16.37 15.43 5.59
C ILE A 270 17.18 16.59 4.99
N VAL A 271 18.26 16.27 4.29
CA VAL A 271 18.94 17.19 3.36
C VAL A 271 18.57 16.75 1.95
N ALA A 272 17.59 17.42 1.37
CA ALA A 272 17.01 17.06 0.09
C ALA A 272 17.74 17.73 -1.08
N MET A 273 17.69 17.09 -2.27
CA MET A 273 18.12 17.70 -3.53
C MET A 273 17.12 18.78 -3.98
N GLU A 274 15.83 18.55 -3.75
CA GLU A 274 14.73 19.48 -4.03
C GLU A 274 14.15 20.00 -2.71
N PRO A 275 14.67 21.14 -2.18
CA PRO A 275 14.31 21.65 -0.86
C PRO A 275 12.99 22.45 -0.90
N ASP A 276 11.87 21.78 -1.11
CA ASP A 276 10.51 22.32 -1.02
C ASP A 276 9.78 21.78 0.21
N MET A 277 9.56 22.65 1.20
CA MET A 277 8.88 22.30 2.44
C MET A 277 7.42 21.88 2.23
N LYS A 278 6.70 22.49 1.28
CA LYS A 278 5.31 22.13 1.01
C LYS A 278 5.25 20.74 0.39
N TYR A 279 6.13 20.46 -0.55
CA TYR A 279 6.24 19.14 -1.17
C TYR A 279 6.64 18.08 -0.15
N PHE A 280 7.60 18.38 0.73
CA PHE A 280 8.02 17.48 1.82
C PHE A 280 6.85 17.08 2.73
N ILE A 281 6.06 18.05 3.17
CA ILE A 281 4.88 17.80 4.00
C ILE A 281 3.86 16.88 3.25
N GLU A 282 3.58 17.20 1.98
CA GLU A 282 2.62 16.41 1.20
C GLU A 282 3.12 14.98 0.92
N VAL A 283 4.41 14.79 0.68
CA VAL A 283 5.02 13.47 0.54
C VAL A 283 4.76 12.64 1.80
N VAL A 284 5.09 13.20 2.98
CA VAL A 284 4.96 12.48 4.25
C VAL A 284 3.50 12.23 4.61
N LYS A 285 2.59 13.17 4.39
CA LYS A 285 1.14 12.97 4.57
C LYS A 285 0.60 11.76 3.83
N ARG A 286 1.12 11.49 2.63
CA ARG A 286 0.66 10.42 1.75
C ARG A 286 1.35 9.08 1.96
N VAL A 287 2.31 8.98 2.87
CA VAL A 287 2.94 7.70 3.20
C VAL A 287 1.89 6.75 3.78
N PRO A 288 1.81 5.51 3.28
CA PRO A 288 0.86 4.54 3.80
C PRO A 288 1.21 4.13 5.23
N VAL A 289 0.21 4.01 6.08
CA VAL A 289 0.35 3.42 7.41
C VAL A 289 0.40 1.92 7.24
N LEU A 290 1.56 1.32 7.51
CA LEU A 290 1.77 -0.11 7.32
C LEU A 290 0.80 -0.92 8.19
N GLU A 291 0.21 -1.96 7.63
CA GLU A 291 -0.71 -2.85 8.35
C GLU A 291 -0.05 -3.42 9.61
N SER A 292 1.21 -3.86 9.47
CA SER A 292 2.01 -4.40 10.59
C SER A 292 2.34 -3.39 11.69
N SER A 293 2.26 -2.08 11.40
CA SER A 293 2.53 -1.01 12.34
C SER A 293 1.32 -0.56 13.13
N GLN A 294 0.12 -0.81 12.63
CA GLN A 294 -1.12 -0.35 13.26
C GLN A 294 -1.28 -0.92 14.67
N ARG A 295 -1.54 -0.05 15.61
CA ARG A 295 -1.80 -0.37 17.02
C ARG A 295 -3.05 0.37 17.46
N LYS A 296 -3.84 -0.30 18.29
CA LYS A 296 -5.11 0.23 18.79
C LYS A 296 -5.24 -0.05 20.28
N PRO A 297 -4.37 0.51 21.13
CA PRO A 297 -4.43 0.29 22.57
C PRO A 297 -5.78 0.67 23.16
N LEU A 298 -6.40 1.79 22.72
CA LEU A 298 -7.72 2.25 23.18
C LEU A 298 -8.89 1.31 22.84
N GLU A 299 -8.70 0.40 21.87
CA GLU A 299 -9.70 -0.59 21.48
C GLU A 299 -9.46 -1.96 22.15
N SER A 300 -8.42 -2.08 22.98
CA SER A 300 -8.06 -3.34 23.63
C SER A 300 -9.08 -3.72 24.71
N HIS A 301 -9.26 -5.03 24.92
CA HIS A 301 -10.13 -5.51 26.00
C HIS A 301 -9.60 -5.14 27.38
N ALA A 302 -8.28 -5.02 27.52
CA ALA A 302 -7.64 -4.63 28.78
C ALA A 302 -7.95 -3.16 29.12
N GLU A 303 -7.91 -2.27 28.13
CA GLU A 303 -8.26 -0.85 28.30
C GLU A 303 -9.71 -0.67 28.73
N ARG A 304 -10.63 -1.37 28.07
CA ARG A 304 -12.06 -1.34 28.44
C ARG A 304 -12.32 -1.80 29.86
N LYS A 305 -11.60 -2.84 30.33
CA LYS A 305 -11.72 -3.32 31.72
C LYS A 305 -11.05 -2.43 32.74
N ALA A 306 -10.03 -1.66 32.36
CA ALA A 306 -9.35 -0.73 33.24
C ALA A 306 -10.12 0.59 33.37
N ALA A 307 -11.00 0.91 32.45
CA ALA A 307 -11.85 2.09 32.43
C ALA A 307 -13.19 1.88 33.21
N ASP A 308 -13.60 0.63 33.44
CA ASP A 308 -14.73 0.22 34.29
C ASP A 308 -14.30 0.10 35.80
#